data_190f5d1428c060a364522b5a4c5d4683
#
_entry.id   190f5d1428c060a364522b5a4c5d4683
#
_cell.length_a   1.000
_cell.length_b   1.000
_cell.length_c   1.000
_cell.angle_alpha   90.00
_cell.angle_beta   90.00
_cell.angle_gamma   90.00
#
_symmetry.space_group_name_H-M   'P 1'
#
loop_
_entity.id
_entity.type
_entity.pdbx_description
1 polymer ?
#
loop_
_entity_poly.entity_id
_entity_poly.type
_entity_poly.pdbx_seq_one_letter_code
_entity_poly.pdbx_strand_id
1 'polypeptide(L)' 'MAEVKLGTLYKVTVTEYDCGVQRVDDNDTKYFTTLEEAQNYKAHWETGGNRECYWRASITKM' A
#
# COMPACT_ATOMS: atom_id res chain seq x y z
N MET A 1 -25.66 -0.76 -10.29
CA MET A 1 -25.02 -0.87 -10.10
C MET A 1 -24.19 -1.18 -10.43
N ALA A 2 -24.08 -1.19 -10.65
CA ALA A 2 -23.30 -1.39 -10.97
C ALA A 2 -22.65 -2.13 -11.04
N GLU A 3 -22.47 -2.39 -11.25
CA GLU A 3 -21.83 -3.01 -11.19
C GLU A 3 -20.82 -3.09 -11.21
N VAL A 4 -20.67 -2.98 -10.75
CA VAL A 4 -19.56 -3.05 -10.56
C VAL A 4 -18.83 -3.93 -11.09
N LYS A 5 -18.40 -3.92 -11.60
CA LYS A 5 -17.70 -4.65 -12.12
C LYS A 5 -16.82 -5.20 -11.55
N LEU A 6 -16.92 -5.69 -11.29
CA LEU A 6 -16.23 -6.23 -10.84
C LEU A 6 -15.18 -6.29 -11.09
N GLY A 7 -14.96 -5.77 -11.12
CA GLY A 7 -13.79 -5.52 -11.71
C GLY A 7 -12.64 -5.90 -10.94
N THR A 8 -11.60 -5.23 -11.19
CA THR A 8 -10.34 -5.49 -10.53
C THR A 8 -10.15 -4.53 -9.38
N LEU A 9 -9.72 -5.06 -8.26
CA LEU A 9 -9.31 -4.22 -7.13
C LEU A 9 -7.82 -4.42 -6.92
N TYR A 10 -7.17 -3.36 -6.53
CA TYR A 10 -5.75 -3.41 -6.18
C TYR A 10 -5.62 -3.14 -4.70
N LYS A 11 -5.07 -4.09 -3.99
CA LYS A 11 -4.88 -3.99 -2.56
C LYS A 11 -3.47 -3.52 -2.29
N VAL A 12 -3.35 -2.40 -1.60
CA VAL A 12 -2.06 -1.87 -1.21
C VAL A 12 -1.90 -2.10 0.28
N THR A 13 -0.87 -2.84 0.64
CA THR A 13 -0.54 -3.11 2.04
C THR A 13 0.73 -2.37 2.37
N VAL A 14 0.67 -1.50 3.37
CA VAL A 14 1.80 -0.70 3.81
C VAL A 14 2.30 -1.25 5.12
N THR A 15 3.60 -1.48 5.20
CA THR A 15 4.23 -2.01 6.40
C THR A 15 5.30 -1.03 6.86
N GLU A 16 5.30 -0.72 8.13
CA GLU A 16 6.31 0.15 8.72
C GLU A 16 7.52 -0.66 9.14
N TYR A 17 8.69 -0.12 8.87
CA TYR A 17 9.95 -0.71 9.32
C TYR A 17 10.66 0.30 10.20
N ASP A 18 11.10 -0.14 11.37
CA ASP A 18 11.82 0.68 12.32
C ASP A 18 13.16 0.04 12.57
N CYS A 19 14.23 0.70 12.12
CA CYS A 19 15.59 0.18 12.21
C CYS A 19 15.71 -1.21 11.56
N GLY A 20 14.99 -1.39 10.46
CA GLY A 20 15.02 -2.66 9.74
C GLY A 20 14.10 -3.72 10.29
N VAL A 21 13.39 -3.43 11.38
CA VAL A 21 12.47 -4.39 11.98
C VAL A 21 11.05 -4.06 11.56
N GLN A 22 10.36 -5.07 11.06
CA GLN A 22 8.98 -4.88 10.62
C GLN A 22 8.06 -4.69 11.82
N ARG A 23 7.24 -3.65 11.74
CA ARG A 23 6.28 -3.34 12.80
C ARG A 23 4.93 -3.90 12.38
N VAL A 24 4.62 -5.06 12.87
CA VAL A 24 3.41 -5.78 12.46
C VAL A 24 2.14 -5.02 12.81
N ASP A 25 2.17 -4.32 13.92
CA ASP A 25 0.98 -3.64 14.41
C ASP A 25 0.62 -2.40 13.60
N ASP A 26 1.52 -1.93 12.77
CA ASP A 26 1.32 -0.68 12.06
C ASP A 26 1.09 -0.87 10.58
N ASN A 27 0.58 -2.03 10.21
CA ASN A 27 0.23 -2.29 8.82
C ASN A 27 -1.03 -1.53 8.46
N ASP A 28 -1.01 -0.95 7.28
CA ASP A 28 -2.16 -0.24 6.75
C ASP A 28 -2.52 -0.83 5.40
N THR A 29 -3.81 -0.99 5.15
CA THR A 29 -4.27 -1.61 3.93
C THR A 29 -5.35 -0.75 3.30
N LYS A 30 -5.24 -0.54 1.99
CA LYS A 30 -6.21 0.26 1.27
C LYS A 30 -6.45 -0.36 -0.10
N TYR A 31 -7.65 -0.16 -0.61
CA TYR A 31 -8.07 -0.75 -1.87
C TYR A 31 -8.33 0.35 -2.89
N PHE A 32 -7.94 0.10 -4.13
CA PHE A 32 -8.12 1.05 -5.22
C PHE A 32 -8.69 0.32 -6.43
N THR A 33 -9.39 1.07 -7.27
CA THR A 33 -9.97 0.49 -8.46
C THR A 33 -9.07 0.61 -9.68
N THR A 34 -8.01 1.42 -9.61
CA THR A 34 -7.07 1.55 -10.72
C THR A 34 -5.66 1.33 -10.19
N LEU A 35 -4.83 0.78 -11.07
CA LEU A 35 -3.43 0.55 -10.73
C LEU A 35 -2.70 1.85 -10.49
N GLU A 36 -3.05 2.87 -11.25
CA GLU A 36 -2.40 4.17 -11.11
C GLU A 36 -2.59 4.73 -9.72
N GLU A 37 -3.81 4.65 -9.19
CA GLU A 37 -4.07 5.14 -7.84
C GLU A 37 -3.31 4.33 -6.81
N ALA A 38 -3.25 3.02 -7.01
CA ALA A 38 -2.52 2.16 -6.09
C ALA A 38 -1.03 2.49 -6.09
N GLN A 39 -0.47 2.74 -7.27
CA GLN A 39 0.94 3.08 -7.37
C GLN A 39 1.24 4.44 -6.75
N ASN A 40 0.33 5.40 -6.90
CA ASN A 40 0.51 6.70 -6.30
C ASN A 40 0.50 6.61 -4.77
N TYR A 41 -0.40 5.80 -4.24
CA TYR A 41 -0.48 5.60 -2.80
C TYR A 41 0.79 4.93 -2.28
N LYS A 42 1.25 3.91 -2.99
CA LYS A 42 2.48 3.22 -2.63
C LYS A 42 3.67 4.18 -2.63
N ALA A 43 3.80 4.98 -3.68
CA ALA A 43 4.89 5.93 -3.77
C ALA A 43 4.83 6.96 -2.66
N HIS A 44 3.64 7.40 -2.32
CA HIS A 44 3.46 8.37 -1.25
C HIS A 44 4.05 7.86 0.06
N TRP A 45 3.76 6.61 0.38
CA TRP A 45 4.27 6.03 1.62
C TRP A 45 5.78 5.79 1.55
N GLU A 46 6.25 5.29 0.41
CA GLU A 46 7.64 4.89 0.33
C GLU A 46 8.60 6.07 0.25
N THR A 47 8.10 7.24 -0.12
CA THR A 47 8.95 8.43 -0.17
C THR A 47 8.99 9.18 1.15
N GLY A 48 8.18 8.76 2.14
CA GLY A 48 8.06 9.52 3.37
C GLY A 48 9.02 9.14 4.47
N GLY A 49 9.85 8.13 4.27
CA GLY A 49 10.69 7.64 5.34
C GLY A 49 12.13 8.12 5.24
N ASN A 50 12.94 7.58 6.14
CA ASN A 50 14.37 7.82 6.11
C ASN A 50 15.07 6.48 6.27
N ARG A 51 16.38 6.50 6.58
CA ARG A 51 17.13 5.26 6.68
C ARG A 51 16.69 4.36 7.82
N GLU A 52 16.23 4.96 8.89
CA GLU A 52 15.90 4.20 10.09
C GLU A 52 14.45 3.84 10.15
N CYS A 53 13.59 4.77 9.77
CA CYS A 53 12.15 4.54 9.81
C CYS A 53 11.60 4.76 8.42
N TYR A 54 11.08 3.71 7.82
CA TYR A 54 10.58 3.80 6.46
C TYR A 54 9.39 2.87 6.31
N TRP A 55 8.67 3.06 5.21
CA TRP A 55 7.51 2.25 4.90
C TRP A 55 7.72 1.55 3.57
N ARG A 56 7.24 0.33 3.51
CA ARG A 56 7.22 -0.42 2.28
C ARG A 56 5.79 -0.76 1.96
N ALA A 57 5.46 -0.73 0.70
CA ALA A 57 4.10 -1.06 0.28
C ALA A 57 4.16 -2.10 -0.82
N SER A 58 3.16 -2.96 -0.83
CA SER A 58 3.02 -3.95 -1.89
C SER A 58 1.64 -3.84 -2.49
N ILE A 59 1.54 -4.07 -3.79
CA ILE A 59 0.28 -4.02 -4.50
C ILE A 59 -0.08 -5.43 -4.92
N THR A 60 -1.27 -5.85 -4.57
CA THR A 60 -1.79 -7.16 -4.95
C THR A 60 -3.05 -6.95 -5.78
N LYS A 61 -3.07 -7.57 -6.93
CA LYS A 61 -4.27 -7.54 -7.78
C LYS A 61 -5.22 -8.59 -7.27
N MET A 62 -6.41 -8.15 -6.95
CA MET A 62 -7.42 -9.06 -6.38
C MET A 62 -8.19 -9.80 -7.46
#